data_b70ba1bc22f663b2044a517322895bbf
#
_entry.id   b70ba1bc22f663b2044a517322895bbf
#
_cell.length_a   1.000
_cell.length_b   1.000
_cell.length_c   1.000
_cell.angle_alpha   90.00
_cell.angle_beta   90.00
_cell.angle_gamma   90.00
#
_symmetry.space_group_name_H-M   'P 1'
#
loop_
_entity.id
_entity.type
_entity.pdbx_description
1 polymer ?
#
loop_
_entity_poly.entity_id
_entity_poly.type
_entity_poly.pdbx_seq_one_letter_code
_entity_poly.pdbx_strand_id
1 'polypeptide(L)'
;GDVYKRQGYRGAGTFEFLFEGGRFYFIEMNTRIQVEHPVTERITGIDLVCEQLRIAAGHKLSIKQSDIVLRGHAIECRINAEDPETFMPNPGLITAFHPPGGPGVRVDTHIYAGYKVPPNYDSMIGKLIVHGPDRETAIARMRVALSEMVVDGIKTNIPLQQRIMRDKGFQAGGQNIHYLEKRLAERKNKSIALV
;
A
#
# COMPACT_ATOMS: atom_id res chain seq x y z
N GLY A 1 14.35 -3.00 -21.50
CA GLY A 1 15.18 -1.83 -21.17
C GLY A 1 15.44 -0.87 -22.32
N ASP A 2 15.70 -1.40 -23.53
CA ASP A 2 16.17 -0.55 -24.65
C ASP A 2 15.08 0.32 -25.30
N VAL A 3 13.81 -0.11 -25.28
CA VAL A 3 12.72 0.63 -25.92
C VAL A 3 12.53 2.00 -25.26
N TYR A 4 12.54 2.06 -23.92
CA TYR A 4 12.35 3.32 -23.18
C TYR A 4 13.56 4.25 -23.26
N LYS A 5 14.78 3.70 -23.35
CA LYS A 5 15.99 4.47 -23.61
C LYS A 5 15.94 5.13 -24.99
N ARG A 6 15.42 4.42 -25.99
CA ARG A 6 15.26 4.94 -27.38
C ARG A 6 14.21 6.05 -27.47
N GLN A 7 13.19 6.02 -26.61
CA GLN A 7 12.14 7.04 -26.57
C GLN A 7 12.53 8.27 -25.74
N GLY A 8 13.69 8.24 -25.05
CA GLY A 8 14.15 9.35 -24.22
C GLY A 8 13.26 9.62 -23.00
N TYR A 9 12.55 8.58 -22.49
CA TYR A 9 11.68 8.71 -21.32
C TYR A 9 12.47 9.22 -20.11
N ARG A 10 11.89 10.21 -19.42
CA ARG A 10 12.43 10.79 -18.19
C ARG A 10 11.36 10.79 -17.12
N GLY A 11 11.69 10.34 -15.91
CA GLY A 11 10.79 10.28 -14.77
C GLY A 11 10.82 8.92 -14.06
N ALA A 12 9.94 8.75 -13.10
CA ALA A 12 9.77 7.47 -12.43
C ALA A 12 9.07 6.47 -13.34
N GLY A 13 9.46 5.21 -13.25
CA GLY A 13 8.81 4.11 -13.95
C GLY A 13 8.95 2.82 -13.16
N THR A 14 7.94 1.97 -13.25
CA THR A 14 7.90 0.69 -12.57
C THR A 14 7.68 -0.42 -13.58
N PHE A 15 8.54 -1.43 -13.55
CA PHE A 15 8.38 -2.64 -14.34
C PHE A 15 7.70 -3.70 -13.49
N GLU A 16 6.62 -4.26 -13.98
CA GLU A 16 5.87 -5.31 -13.32
C GLU A 16 6.19 -6.67 -13.92
N PHE A 17 6.39 -7.67 -13.06
CA PHE A 17 6.73 -9.03 -13.43
C PHE A 17 5.92 -10.03 -12.62
N LEU A 18 5.54 -11.16 -13.26
CA LEU A 18 5.23 -12.39 -12.55
C LEU A 18 6.54 -13.11 -12.23
N PHE A 19 6.61 -13.70 -11.04
CA PHE A 19 7.74 -14.52 -10.62
C PHE A 19 7.26 -15.93 -10.30
N GLU A 20 7.79 -16.91 -11.02
CA GLU A 20 7.49 -18.33 -10.82
C GLU A 20 8.69 -19.19 -11.16
N GLY A 21 8.99 -20.18 -10.33
CA GLY A 21 10.07 -21.14 -10.58
C GLY A 21 11.45 -20.50 -10.79
N GLY A 22 11.74 -19.39 -10.10
CA GLY A 22 13.02 -18.66 -10.24
C GLY A 22 13.10 -17.77 -11.48
N ARG A 23 12.03 -17.61 -12.24
CA ARG A 23 11.98 -16.82 -13.48
C ARG A 23 11.06 -15.62 -13.35
N PHE A 24 11.46 -14.51 -14.00
CA PHE A 24 10.67 -13.30 -14.12
C PHE A 24 10.00 -13.21 -15.50
N TYR A 25 8.70 -12.99 -15.52
CA TYR A 25 7.90 -12.80 -16.73
C TYR A 25 7.39 -11.39 -16.74
N PHE A 26 7.84 -10.58 -17.71
CA PHE A 26 7.43 -9.18 -17.85
C PHE A 26 5.93 -9.08 -18.16
N ILE A 27 5.22 -8.22 -17.44
CA ILE A 27 3.82 -7.90 -17.67
C ILE A 27 3.72 -6.54 -18.37
N GLU A 28 4.11 -5.48 -17.67
CA GLU A 28 3.96 -4.11 -18.15
C GLU A 28 4.99 -3.16 -17.53
N MET A 29 5.06 -1.96 -18.08
CA MET A 29 5.74 -0.83 -17.46
C MET A 29 4.75 0.31 -17.23
N ASN A 30 4.68 0.79 -16.01
CA ASN A 30 3.98 2.01 -15.66
C ASN A 30 4.94 3.20 -15.73
N THR A 31 4.72 4.11 -16.66
CA THR A 31 5.54 5.33 -16.83
C THR A 31 5.09 6.45 -15.89
N ARG A 32 4.95 6.13 -14.63
CA ARG A 32 4.53 6.98 -13.53
C ARG A 32 5.03 6.43 -12.21
N ILE A 33 4.92 7.22 -11.15
CA ILE A 33 5.04 6.72 -9.78
C ILE A 33 3.83 5.82 -9.45
N GLN A 34 4.03 4.80 -8.65
CA GLN A 34 2.95 3.93 -8.17
C GLN A 34 2.44 4.36 -6.80
N VAL A 35 1.23 3.90 -6.45
CA VAL A 35 0.60 4.20 -5.16
C VAL A 35 1.50 3.75 -4.01
N GLU A 36 2.12 2.59 -4.14
CA GLU A 36 2.96 1.93 -3.13
C GLU A 36 4.43 2.43 -3.07
N HIS A 37 4.77 3.52 -3.77
CA HIS A 37 6.12 4.11 -3.67
C HIS A 37 6.62 4.38 -2.23
N PRO A 38 5.74 4.68 -1.24
CA PRO A 38 6.19 4.89 0.13
C PRO A 38 6.92 3.71 0.76
N VAL A 39 6.62 2.47 0.35
CA VAL A 39 7.37 1.27 0.82
C VAL A 39 8.83 1.38 0.40
N THR A 40 9.09 1.71 -0.86
CA THR A 40 10.44 1.92 -1.39
C THR A 40 11.14 3.09 -0.69
N GLU A 41 10.44 4.21 -0.50
CA GLU A 41 10.99 5.37 0.21
C GLU A 41 11.42 5.01 1.64
N ARG A 42 10.62 4.21 2.35
CA ARG A 42 10.92 3.83 3.73
C ARG A 42 12.13 2.92 3.87
N ILE A 43 12.32 1.98 2.94
CA ILE A 43 13.45 1.04 3.02
C ILE A 43 14.74 1.59 2.39
N THR A 44 14.65 2.59 1.51
CA THR A 44 15.83 3.21 0.86
C THR A 44 16.24 4.54 1.47
N GLY A 45 15.31 5.25 2.10
CA GLY A 45 15.51 6.62 2.58
C GLY A 45 15.49 7.68 1.47
N ILE A 46 15.01 7.33 0.27
CA ILE A 46 14.97 8.24 -0.89
C ILE A 46 13.57 8.77 -1.07
N ASP A 47 13.41 10.10 -1.20
CA ASP A 47 12.16 10.75 -1.57
C ASP A 47 11.97 10.69 -3.09
N LEU A 48 11.17 9.73 -3.55
CA LEU A 48 10.94 9.51 -4.97
C LEU A 48 10.15 10.63 -5.64
N VAL A 49 9.25 11.28 -4.92
CA VAL A 49 8.47 12.42 -5.44
C VAL A 49 9.38 13.63 -5.62
N CYS A 50 10.25 13.90 -4.66
CA CYS A 50 11.25 14.95 -4.77
C CYS A 50 12.19 14.71 -5.98
N GLU A 51 12.66 13.48 -6.17
CA GLU A 51 13.51 13.14 -7.32
C GLU A 51 12.75 13.28 -8.66
N GLN A 52 11.47 12.95 -8.73
CA GLN A 52 10.66 13.23 -9.93
C GLN A 52 10.60 14.72 -10.25
N LEU A 53 10.35 15.56 -9.25
CA LEU A 53 10.31 17.02 -9.42
C LEU A 53 11.67 17.58 -9.88
N ARG A 54 12.77 17.11 -9.31
CA ARG A 54 14.13 17.48 -9.70
C ARG A 54 14.43 17.12 -11.16
N ILE A 55 14.06 15.88 -11.57
CA ILE A 55 14.25 15.42 -12.96
C ILE A 55 13.37 16.22 -13.91
N ALA A 56 12.14 16.54 -13.55
CA ALA A 56 11.24 17.39 -14.34
C ALA A 56 11.78 18.81 -14.51
N ALA A 57 12.47 19.34 -13.48
CA ALA A 57 13.17 20.61 -13.53
C ALA A 57 14.50 20.58 -14.34
N GLY A 58 14.83 19.45 -14.94
CA GLY A 58 16.04 19.30 -15.78
C GLY A 58 17.29 18.87 -15.04
N HIS A 59 17.22 18.63 -13.72
CA HIS A 59 18.36 18.14 -12.95
C HIS A 59 18.65 16.65 -13.26
N LYS A 60 19.90 16.27 -13.06
CA LYS A 60 20.29 14.85 -13.08
C LYS A 60 19.84 14.19 -11.79
N LEU A 61 19.62 12.87 -11.85
CA LEU A 61 19.36 12.06 -10.66
C LEU A 61 20.48 12.28 -9.62
N SER A 62 20.09 12.54 -8.37
CA SER A 62 21.04 12.90 -7.30
C SER A 62 21.78 11.70 -6.71
N ILE A 63 21.33 10.49 -7.02
CA ILE A 63 21.79 9.21 -6.45
C ILE A 63 22.29 8.28 -7.56
N LYS A 64 23.18 7.36 -7.19
CA LYS A 64 23.62 6.25 -8.03
C LYS A 64 23.01 4.94 -7.52
N GLN A 65 22.92 3.94 -8.38
CA GLN A 65 22.44 2.61 -7.99
C GLN A 65 23.27 2.01 -6.84
N SER A 66 24.57 2.28 -6.81
CA SER A 66 25.49 1.82 -5.74
C SER A 66 25.20 2.44 -4.37
N ASP A 67 24.50 3.57 -4.33
CA ASP A 67 24.20 4.29 -3.08
C ASP A 67 22.95 3.72 -2.38
N ILE A 68 22.22 2.85 -3.07
CA ILE A 68 20.99 2.26 -2.57
C ILE A 68 21.29 1.15 -1.58
N VAL A 69 20.89 1.38 -0.33
CA VAL A 69 20.96 0.39 0.75
C VAL A 69 19.55 0.13 1.27
N LEU A 70 19.10 -1.11 1.14
CA LEU A 70 17.80 -1.52 1.69
C LEU A 70 17.93 -1.74 3.19
N ARG A 71 17.09 -1.05 3.97
CA ARG A 71 17.10 -1.09 5.45
C ARG A 71 15.72 -1.47 5.98
N GLY A 72 15.69 -2.52 6.77
CA GLY A 72 14.46 -2.96 7.43
C GLY A 72 13.39 -3.51 6.48
N HIS A 73 12.16 -3.37 6.91
CA HIS A 73 10.98 -3.87 6.21
C HIS A 73 9.86 -2.84 6.31
N ALA A 74 9.15 -2.59 5.22
CA ALA A 74 8.00 -1.70 5.21
C ALA A 74 6.75 -2.42 4.69
N ILE A 75 5.60 -2.01 5.21
CA ILE A 75 4.28 -2.49 4.79
C ILE A 75 3.40 -1.27 4.55
N GLU A 76 2.66 -1.28 3.45
CA GLU A 76 1.62 -0.30 3.17
C GLU A 76 0.24 -0.97 3.14
N CYS A 77 -0.73 -0.35 3.80
CA CYS A 77 -2.15 -0.65 3.67
C CYS A 77 -2.85 0.52 2.97
N ARG A 78 -3.45 0.28 1.82
CA ARG A 78 -4.38 1.23 1.21
C ARG A 78 -5.65 1.26 2.03
N ILE A 79 -6.06 2.44 2.46
CA ILE A 79 -7.31 2.65 3.20
C ILE A 79 -8.35 3.16 2.22
N ASN A 80 -9.38 2.33 2.02
CA ASN A 80 -10.43 2.58 1.06
C ASN A 80 -11.77 2.79 1.76
N ALA A 81 -12.56 3.73 1.25
CA ALA A 81 -13.95 3.94 1.62
C ALA A 81 -14.82 2.84 0.97
N GLU A 82 -14.79 1.64 1.54
CA GLU A 82 -15.41 0.42 1.02
C GLU A 82 -15.97 -0.44 2.14
N ASP A 83 -17.04 -1.15 1.85
CA ASP A 83 -17.52 -2.20 2.74
C ASP A 83 -16.48 -3.34 2.78
N PRO A 84 -15.99 -3.74 3.98
CA PRO A 84 -14.90 -4.70 4.11
C PRO A 84 -15.27 -6.15 3.74
N GLU A 85 -16.54 -6.44 3.53
CA GLU A 85 -17.03 -7.78 3.16
C GLU A 85 -17.46 -7.87 1.69
N THR A 86 -18.08 -6.81 1.16
CA THR A 86 -18.61 -6.79 -0.21
C THR A 86 -17.69 -6.06 -1.19
N PHE A 87 -16.73 -5.30 -0.68
CA PHE A 87 -15.83 -4.42 -1.46
C PHE A 87 -16.56 -3.30 -2.23
N MET A 88 -17.83 -3.08 -1.94
CA MET A 88 -18.58 -1.99 -2.57
C MET A 88 -18.13 -0.64 -2.03
N PRO A 89 -17.91 0.35 -2.90
CA PRO A 89 -17.60 1.72 -2.48
C PRO A 89 -18.64 2.26 -1.50
N ASN A 90 -18.17 2.95 -0.48
CA ASN A 90 -19.01 3.58 0.55
C ASN A 90 -18.68 5.07 0.69
N PRO A 91 -19.06 5.90 -0.30
CA PRO A 91 -18.89 7.36 -0.22
C PRO A 91 -19.77 7.94 0.88
N GLY A 92 -19.39 9.07 1.45
CA GLY A 92 -20.17 9.71 2.52
C GLY A 92 -19.38 10.74 3.31
N LEU A 93 -19.98 11.23 4.37
CA LEU A 93 -19.39 12.22 5.27
C LEU A 93 -18.56 11.51 6.34
N ILE A 94 -17.30 11.89 6.46
CA ILE A 94 -16.43 11.46 7.56
C ILE A 94 -16.75 12.32 8.77
N THR A 95 -17.28 11.70 9.82
CA THR A 95 -17.69 12.40 11.06
C THR A 95 -16.56 12.51 12.07
N ALA A 96 -15.66 11.52 12.10
CA ALA A 96 -14.44 11.57 12.90
C ALA A 96 -13.26 10.95 12.13
N PHE A 97 -12.07 11.51 12.31
CA PHE A 97 -10.83 11.03 11.75
C PHE A 97 -9.70 11.16 12.77
N HIS A 98 -9.04 10.05 13.06
CA HIS A 98 -7.83 10.02 13.88
C HIS A 98 -6.76 9.19 13.18
N PRO A 99 -5.70 9.83 12.65
CA PRO A 99 -4.55 9.12 12.09
C PRO A 99 -3.69 8.52 13.19
N PRO A 100 -3.20 7.28 13.04
CA PRO A 100 -2.28 6.69 14.00
C PRO A 100 -0.91 7.37 13.94
N GLY A 101 -0.15 7.26 15.03
CA GLY A 101 1.20 7.79 15.16
C GLY A 101 2.21 6.79 15.66
N GLY A 102 3.40 7.28 16.02
CA GLY A 102 4.47 6.49 16.65
C GLY A 102 5.64 6.16 15.73
N PRO A 103 6.66 5.47 16.26
CA PRO A 103 7.89 5.19 15.55
C PRO A 103 7.68 4.35 14.29
N GLY A 104 8.14 4.88 13.13
CA GLY A 104 8.03 4.20 11.85
C GLY A 104 6.64 4.20 11.22
N VAL A 105 5.68 4.96 11.77
CA VAL A 105 4.33 5.14 11.19
C VAL A 105 4.33 6.38 10.30
N ARG A 106 3.68 6.27 9.13
CA ARG A 106 3.40 7.36 8.19
C ARG A 106 1.99 7.20 7.66
N VAL A 107 1.25 8.30 7.59
CA VAL A 107 -0.08 8.34 6.98
C VAL A 107 -0.06 9.38 5.86
N ASP A 108 -0.32 8.94 4.63
CA ASP A 108 -0.50 9.80 3.48
C ASP A 108 -2.00 9.87 3.17
N THR A 109 -2.62 11.02 3.40
CA THR A 109 -4.07 11.15 3.26
C THR A 109 -4.46 12.60 2.95
N HIS A 110 -5.65 12.77 2.39
CA HIS A 110 -6.28 14.07 2.13
C HIS A 110 -7.54 14.27 2.95
N ILE A 111 -7.98 13.27 3.76
CA ILE A 111 -9.22 13.33 4.51
C ILE A 111 -9.01 14.02 5.87
N TYR A 112 -10.12 14.54 6.39
CA TYR A 112 -10.24 15.15 7.72
C TYR A 112 -11.68 14.98 8.23
N ALA A 113 -11.93 15.24 9.50
CA ALA A 113 -13.30 15.24 10.04
C ALA A 113 -14.14 16.33 9.34
N GLY A 114 -15.28 15.94 8.76
CA GLY A 114 -16.10 16.81 7.92
C GLY A 114 -15.85 16.67 6.41
N TYR A 115 -14.82 15.90 5.98
CA TYR A 115 -14.60 15.63 4.56
C TYR A 115 -15.69 14.72 3.98
N LYS A 116 -16.20 15.08 2.81
CA LYS A 116 -17.18 14.27 2.08
C LYS A 116 -16.47 13.48 0.97
N VAL A 117 -16.38 12.17 1.14
CA VAL A 117 -15.84 11.27 0.12
C VAL A 117 -16.76 11.26 -1.09
N PRO A 118 -16.29 11.67 -2.29
CA PRO A 118 -17.11 11.74 -3.48
C PRO A 118 -17.36 10.35 -4.08
N PRO A 119 -18.51 10.10 -4.72
CA PRO A 119 -18.83 8.80 -5.33
C PRO A 119 -18.20 8.60 -6.71
N ASN A 120 -17.60 9.63 -7.31
CA ASN A 120 -17.20 9.65 -8.73
C ASN A 120 -15.70 9.35 -8.95
N TYR A 121 -14.94 9.11 -7.87
CA TYR A 121 -13.52 8.84 -7.91
C TYR A 121 -13.21 7.51 -7.23
N ASP A 122 -11.94 7.09 -7.30
CA ASP A 122 -11.43 5.94 -6.57
C ASP A 122 -11.77 6.03 -5.07
N SER A 123 -12.07 4.89 -4.46
CA SER A 123 -12.44 4.80 -3.05
C SER A 123 -11.27 5.02 -2.09
N MET A 124 -10.04 5.10 -2.57
CA MET A 124 -8.86 5.25 -1.72
C MET A 124 -8.83 6.62 -1.05
N ILE A 125 -8.90 6.63 0.28
CA ILE A 125 -8.89 7.83 1.12
C ILE A 125 -7.58 8.06 1.86
N GLY A 126 -6.67 7.09 1.82
CA GLY A 126 -5.36 7.23 2.42
C GLY A 126 -4.50 5.99 2.28
N LYS A 127 -3.26 6.13 2.70
CA LYS A 127 -2.28 5.05 2.81
C LYS A 127 -1.70 5.07 4.21
N LEU A 128 -1.72 3.92 4.86
CA LEU A 128 -1.03 3.71 6.13
C LEU A 128 0.23 2.91 5.86
N ILE A 129 1.37 3.50 6.15
CA ILE A 129 2.68 2.89 5.92
C ILE A 129 3.39 2.73 7.26
N VAL A 130 4.00 1.56 7.46
CA VAL A 130 4.87 1.31 8.61
C VAL A 130 6.22 0.82 8.15
N HIS A 131 7.24 1.09 8.96
CA HIS A 131 8.60 0.62 8.76
C HIS A 131 9.13 0.04 10.08
N GLY A 132 9.83 -1.07 10.01
CA GLY A 132 10.51 -1.73 11.13
C GLY A 132 11.87 -2.27 10.72
N PRO A 133 12.73 -2.67 11.68
CA PRO A 133 14.02 -3.29 11.37
C PRO A 133 13.86 -4.63 10.62
N ASP A 134 12.73 -5.30 10.81
CA ASP A 134 12.38 -6.58 10.20
C ASP A 134 10.88 -6.67 9.91
N ARG A 135 10.46 -7.77 9.25
CA ARG A 135 9.06 -8.02 8.87
C ARG A 135 8.15 -8.18 10.09
N GLU A 136 8.59 -8.87 11.12
CA GLU A 136 7.81 -9.12 12.33
C GLU A 136 7.47 -7.81 13.04
N THR A 137 8.46 -6.95 13.23
CA THR A 137 8.29 -5.61 13.80
C THR A 137 7.38 -4.74 12.93
N ALA A 138 7.52 -4.78 11.60
CA ALA A 138 6.66 -4.04 10.70
C ALA A 138 5.19 -4.51 10.81
N ILE A 139 4.93 -5.83 10.87
CA ILE A 139 3.58 -6.38 11.08
C ILE A 139 3.02 -5.96 12.45
N ALA A 140 3.83 -6.03 13.52
CA ALA A 140 3.40 -5.60 14.85
C ALA A 140 3.01 -4.11 14.86
N ARG A 141 3.82 -3.23 14.26
CA ARG A 141 3.52 -1.79 14.11
C ARG A 141 2.26 -1.55 13.29
N MET A 142 2.07 -2.27 12.18
CA MET A 142 0.87 -2.14 11.35
C MET A 142 -0.39 -2.55 12.12
N ARG A 143 -0.31 -3.60 12.93
CA ARG A 143 -1.44 -4.04 13.78
C ARG A 143 -1.84 -2.95 14.77
N VAL A 144 -0.88 -2.33 15.45
CA VAL A 144 -1.14 -1.21 16.37
C VAL A 144 -1.71 -0.03 15.62
N ALA A 145 -1.07 0.40 14.55
CA ALA A 145 -1.51 1.56 13.76
C ALA A 145 -2.93 1.38 13.19
N LEU A 146 -3.27 0.19 12.67
CA LEU A 146 -4.63 -0.12 12.23
C LEU A 146 -5.66 -0.16 13.36
N SER A 147 -5.25 -0.47 14.61
CA SER A 147 -6.15 -0.44 15.77
C SER A 147 -6.41 0.97 16.30
N GLU A 148 -5.47 1.88 16.08
CA GLU A 148 -5.58 3.29 16.49
C GLU A 148 -6.29 4.16 15.42
N MET A 149 -6.27 3.73 14.16
CA MET A 149 -6.85 4.50 13.06
C MET A 149 -8.37 4.53 13.14
N VAL A 150 -8.93 5.74 13.25
CA VAL A 150 -10.38 5.97 13.27
C VAL A 150 -10.81 6.70 12.01
N VAL A 151 -11.80 6.15 11.32
CA VAL A 151 -12.52 6.80 10.22
C VAL A 151 -14.00 6.48 10.41
N ASP A 152 -14.76 7.41 10.99
CA ASP A 152 -16.17 7.23 11.25
C ASP A 152 -17.05 7.97 10.24
N GLY A 153 -18.32 7.54 10.14
CA GLY A 153 -19.31 8.09 9.22
C GLY A 153 -19.42 7.34 7.90
N ILE A 154 -18.41 6.55 7.54
CA ILE A 154 -18.38 5.70 6.36
C ILE A 154 -17.83 4.31 6.70
N LYS A 155 -18.07 3.34 5.83
CA LYS A 155 -17.39 2.04 5.92
C LYS A 155 -16.01 2.12 5.26
N THR A 156 -15.05 1.44 5.85
CA THR A 156 -13.70 1.33 5.31
C THR A 156 -13.21 -0.13 5.29
N ASN A 157 -12.17 -0.40 4.53
CA ASN A 157 -11.52 -1.71 4.50
C ASN A 157 -10.57 -1.96 5.68
N ILE A 158 -10.48 -1.06 6.67
CA ILE A 158 -9.63 -1.21 7.87
C ILE A 158 -9.85 -2.57 8.57
N PRO A 159 -11.10 -3.05 8.79
CA PRO A 159 -11.32 -4.36 9.41
C PRO A 159 -10.73 -5.53 8.59
N LEU A 160 -10.73 -5.44 7.26
CA LEU A 160 -10.09 -6.43 6.40
C LEU A 160 -8.57 -6.40 6.58
N GLN A 161 -7.95 -5.22 6.55
CA GLN A 161 -6.51 -5.05 6.76
C GLN A 161 -6.07 -5.59 8.13
N GLN A 162 -6.84 -5.33 9.19
CA GLN A 162 -6.58 -5.89 10.52
C GLN A 162 -6.61 -7.42 10.54
N ARG A 163 -7.52 -8.04 9.80
CA ARG A 163 -7.60 -9.50 9.64
C ARG A 163 -6.38 -10.05 8.92
N ILE A 164 -5.97 -9.41 7.82
CA ILE A 164 -4.79 -9.81 7.05
C ILE A 164 -3.53 -9.76 7.92
N MET A 165 -3.35 -8.71 8.72
CA MET A 165 -2.20 -8.59 9.62
C MET A 165 -2.17 -9.65 10.73
N ARG A 166 -3.31 -10.26 11.06
CA ARG A 166 -3.41 -11.36 12.04
C ARG A 166 -3.33 -12.75 11.40
N ASP A 167 -3.41 -12.83 10.10
CA ASP A 167 -3.38 -14.11 9.37
C ASP A 167 -1.98 -14.71 9.39
N LYS A 168 -1.86 -15.94 9.92
CA LYS A 168 -0.58 -16.63 10.06
C LYS A 168 0.11 -16.90 8.71
N GLY A 169 -0.69 -17.18 7.67
CA GLY A 169 -0.14 -17.38 6.34
C GLY A 169 0.46 -16.09 5.78
N PHE A 170 -0.23 -14.95 5.92
CA PHE A 170 0.33 -13.65 5.54
C PHE A 170 1.61 -13.33 6.33
N GLN A 171 1.62 -13.59 7.64
CA GLN A 171 2.80 -13.39 8.49
C GLN A 171 4.00 -14.20 8.06
N ALA A 172 3.78 -15.47 7.66
CA ALA A 172 4.82 -16.36 7.15
C ALA A 172 5.40 -15.90 5.80
N GLY A 173 4.63 -15.16 5.00
CA GLY A 173 5.04 -14.71 3.66
C GLY A 173 4.93 -15.80 2.59
N GLY A 174 5.40 -15.50 1.37
CA GLY A 174 5.43 -16.46 0.27
C GLY A 174 4.06 -16.86 -0.30
N GLN A 175 3.01 -16.06 -0.07
CA GLN A 175 1.67 -16.34 -0.56
C GLN A 175 1.54 -16.02 -2.05
N ASN A 176 0.72 -16.79 -2.77
CA ASN A 176 0.41 -16.56 -4.16
C ASN A 176 -0.77 -15.61 -4.37
N ILE A 177 -1.03 -15.23 -5.63
CA ILE A 177 -2.07 -14.26 -6.00
C ILE A 177 -3.51 -14.68 -5.62
N HIS A 178 -3.78 -15.98 -5.42
CA HIS A 178 -5.10 -16.51 -5.04
C HIS A 178 -5.31 -16.64 -3.53
N TYR A 179 -4.31 -16.28 -2.73
CA TYR A 179 -4.33 -16.51 -1.29
C TYR A 179 -5.53 -15.82 -0.61
N LEU A 180 -5.71 -14.53 -0.85
CA LEU A 180 -6.78 -13.76 -0.20
C LEU A 180 -8.17 -14.27 -0.60
N GLU A 181 -8.40 -14.56 -1.88
CA GLU A 181 -9.68 -15.11 -2.37
C GLU A 181 -10.04 -16.41 -1.65
N LYS A 182 -9.09 -17.34 -1.51
CA LYS A 182 -9.29 -18.59 -0.77
C LYS A 182 -9.67 -18.35 0.68
N ARG A 183 -8.95 -17.44 1.36
CA ARG A 183 -9.23 -17.11 2.77
C ARG A 183 -10.62 -16.48 2.97
N LEU A 184 -11.04 -15.63 2.06
CA LEU A 184 -12.37 -15.02 2.08
C LEU A 184 -13.47 -16.05 1.83
N ALA A 185 -13.29 -16.97 0.87
CA ALA A 185 -14.23 -18.06 0.59
C ALA A 185 -14.38 -19.02 1.77
N GLU A 186 -13.28 -19.44 2.40
CA GLU A 186 -13.29 -20.30 3.60
C GLU A 186 -14.09 -19.67 4.75
N ARG A 187 -13.95 -18.36 4.95
CA ARG A 187 -14.67 -17.62 5.98
C ARG A 187 -16.18 -17.58 5.69
N LYS A 188 -16.56 -17.27 4.45
CA LYS A 188 -17.96 -17.23 4.02
C LYS A 188 -18.64 -18.56 4.27
N ASN A 189 -17.98 -19.66 3.92
CA ASN A 189 -18.51 -21.02 4.14
C ASN A 189 -18.67 -21.35 5.62
N LYS A 190 -17.74 -20.93 6.50
CA LYS A 190 -17.85 -21.13 7.95
C LYS A 190 -19.01 -20.34 8.56
N SER A 191 -19.29 -19.14 8.07
CA SER A 191 -20.42 -18.32 8.55
C SER A 191 -21.75 -18.92 8.14
N ILE A 192 -21.85 -19.58 6.98
CA ILE A 192 -23.06 -20.28 6.51
C ILE A 192 -23.30 -21.59 7.30
N ALA A 193 -22.23 -22.27 7.71
CA ALA A 193 -22.34 -23.55 8.46
C ALA A 193 -22.72 -23.36 9.96
N LEU A 194 -22.84 -22.12 10.43
CA LEU A 194 -23.24 -21.78 11.82
C LEU A 194 -24.67 -21.24 11.91
N VAL A 195 -25.42 -21.23 10.82
CA VAL A 195 -26.86 -20.91 10.72
C VAL A 195 -27.64 -22.19 10.41
#